data_95d47779e27a96f03cd37150c7a3f9d9
#
_entry.id   95d47779e27a96f03cd37150c7a3f9d9
#
_cell.length_a   1.000
_cell.length_b   1.000
_cell.length_c   1.000
_cell.angle_alpha   90.00
_cell.angle_beta   90.00
_cell.angle_gamma   90.00
#
_symmetry.space_group_name_H-M   'P 1'
#
loop_
_entity.id
_entity.type
_entity.pdbx_description
1 polymer ?
#
loop_
_entity_poly.entity_id
_entity_poly.type
_entity_poly.pdbx_seq_one_letter_code
_entity_poly.pdbx_strand_id
1 'polypeptide(L)'
;ESPLVEGADVHLPNLPSEPYAYSEMVYPYLWLNDPALQLFGGFGDEIEITDAGATLGRVLFHDVQLSANNTVSCGTCHQQEFAFADSAPGSMGISGHALHRNTPGLFNLRYQRRLFWDLRVVGLANQVLQPIGHPDEMGMSLDALPDKLRALPYYPALFEQAYGDPFIDLDRITNALIQFLRSIRSTSSRYDEGLANGFASFTESELLGKSVFFRSDTRCNQCHSG
;
A
#
# COMPACT_ATOMS: atom_id res chain seq x y z
N GLU A 1 -9.68 -37.21 -16.10
CA GLU A 1 -10.62 -36.55 -15.13
C GLU A 1 -9.86 -36.35 -13.85
N SER A 2 -9.39 -35.10 -13.60
CA SER A 2 -8.85 -34.72 -12.31
C SER A 2 -10.01 -34.40 -11.37
N PRO A 3 -10.00 -34.86 -10.10
CA PRO A 3 -11.07 -34.54 -9.18
C PRO A 3 -11.05 -33.05 -8.88
N LEU A 4 -12.19 -32.42 -9.09
CA LEU A 4 -12.49 -31.08 -8.57
C LEU A 4 -12.29 -31.13 -7.06
N VAL A 5 -11.42 -30.24 -6.54
CA VAL A 5 -11.29 -30.05 -5.09
C VAL A 5 -12.60 -29.42 -4.62
N GLU A 6 -13.48 -30.23 -4.04
CA GLU A 6 -14.67 -29.77 -3.34
C GLU A 6 -14.25 -28.96 -2.10
N GLY A 7 -14.80 -27.73 -2.00
CA GLY A 7 -15.03 -27.10 -0.72
C GLY A 7 -13.91 -26.21 -0.16
N ALA A 8 -13.39 -25.27 -0.93
CA ALA A 8 -12.95 -24.02 -0.31
C ALA A 8 -14.17 -23.07 -0.32
N ASP A 9 -14.68 -22.67 0.83
CA ASP A 9 -15.67 -21.60 0.94
C ASP A 9 -15.03 -20.33 0.35
N VAL A 10 -15.36 -20.04 -0.90
CA VAL A 10 -14.92 -18.81 -1.57
C VAL A 10 -15.75 -17.69 -0.98
N HIS A 11 -15.20 -16.99 0.00
CA HIS A 11 -15.83 -15.80 0.54
C HIS A 11 -15.82 -14.70 -0.52
N LEU A 12 -17.01 -14.29 -0.96
CA LEU A 12 -17.17 -13.15 -1.86
C LEU A 12 -16.77 -11.86 -1.12
N PRO A 13 -16.07 -10.92 -1.78
CA PRO A 13 -15.77 -9.64 -1.18
C PRO A 13 -17.07 -8.88 -0.86
N ASN A 14 -17.19 -8.41 0.40
CA ASN A 14 -18.31 -7.57 0.81
C ASN A 14 -17.99 -6.12 0.49
N LEU A 15 -18.40 -5.65 -0.69
CA LEU A 15 -18.19 -4.30 -1.14
C LEU A 15 -19.41 -3.42 -0.84
N PRO A 16 -19.20 -2.12 -0.54
CA PRO A 16 -20.31 -1.17 -0.45
C PRO A 16 -21.00 -1.03 -1.80
N SER A 17 -22.31 -0.70 -1.79
CA SER A 17 -23.11 -0.47 -3.00
C SER A 17 -22.56 0.68 -3.87
N GLU A 18 -21.99 1.68 -3.23
CA GLU A 18 -21.26 2.78 -3.89
C GLU A 18 -19.79 2.66 -3.58
N PRO A 19 -18.89 2.68 -4.57
CA PRO A 19 -17.45 2.69 -4.36
C PRO A 19 -17.01 3.89 -3.51
N TYR A 20 -15.90 3.74 -2.77
CA TYR A 20 -15.28 4.92 -2.16
C TYR A 20 -14.70 5.84 -3.25
N ALA A 21 -14.85 7.15 -3.06
CA ALA A 21 -14.34 8.17 -3.96
C ALA A 21 -12.81 8.33 -3.82
N TYR A 22 -12.05 7.33 -4.25
CA TYR A 22 -10.58 7.35 -4.20
C TYR A 22 -9.99 8.40 -5.14
N SER A 23 -10.63 8.65 -6.28
CA SER A 23 -10.22 9.62 -7.28
C SER A 23 -10.37 11.08 -6.82
N GLU A 24 -11.30 11.36 -5.91
CA GLU A 24 -11.55 12.70 -5.37
C GLU A 24 -10.55 13.12 -4.29
N MET A 25 -9.65 12.22 -3.91
CA MET A 25 -8.68 12.51 -2.86
C MET A 25 -7.64 13.53 -3.32
N VAL A 26 -7.70 14.76 -2.78
CA VAL A 26 -6.76 15.85 -3.07
C VAL A 26 -5.67 15.91 -2.00
N TYR A 27 -4.41 16.04 -2.45
CA TYR A 27 -3.31 16.34 -1.52
C TYR A 27 -3.34 17.82 -1.13
N PRO A 28 -2.97 18.18 0.11
CA PRO A 28 -2.84 19.57 0.53
C PRO A 28 -1.90 20.36 -0.41
N TYR A 29 -2.21 21.62 -0.64
CA TYR A 29 -1.42 22.49 -1.52
C TYR A 29 0.07 22.51 -1.19
N LEU A 30 0.43 22.51 0.09
CA LEU A 30 1.82 22.49 0.55
C LEU A 30 2.56 21.23 0.10
N TRP A 31 1.90 20.06 0.10
CA TRP A 31 2.47 18.81 -0.38
C TRP A 31 2.68 18.82 -1.90
N LEU A 32 1.74 19.38 -2.64
CA LEU A 32 1.83 19.47 -4.10
C LEU A 32 2.91 20.42 -4.58
N ASN A 33 3.27 21.40 -3.76
CA ASN A 33 4.22 22.47 -4.12
C ASN A 33 5.53 22.41 -3.34
N ASP A 34 5.78 21.38 -2.54
CA ASP A 34 7.06 21.19 -1.87
C ASP A 34 8.13 20.75 -2.88
N PRO A 35 9.18 21.55 -3.10
CA PRO A 35 10.25 21.21 -4.05
C PRO A 35 11.00 19.92 -3.69
N ALA A 36 11.09 19.58 -2.41
CA ALA A 36 11.76 18.35 -1.96
C ALA A 36 10.89 17.13 -2.31
N LEU A 37 9.59 17.20 -2.07
CA LEU A 37 8.68 16.14 -2.47
C LEU A 37 8.60 15.98 -3.99
N GLN A 38 8.69 17.06 -4.75
CA GLN A 38 8.77 17.02 -6.21
C GLN A 38 10.10 16.41 -6.70
N LEU A 39 11.22 16.70 -6.04
CA LEU A 39 12.53 16.23 -6.45
C LEU A 39 12.80 14.77 -6.03
N PHE A 40 12.36 14.38 -4.85
CA PHE A 40 12.62 13.07 -4.25
C PHE A 40 11.41 12.13 -4.29
N GLY A 41 10.20 12.67 -4.49
CA GLY A 41 8.98 11.90 -4.67
C GLY A 41 8.99 11.11 -5.96
N GLY A 42 8.36 9.95 -5.96
CA GLY A 42 8.31 9.04 -7.09
C GLY A 42 7.47 9.54 -8.25
N PHE A 43 7.80 10.71 -8.81
CA PHE A 43 7.23 11.19 -10.06
C PHE A 43 7.78 10.37 -11.22
N GLY A 44 7.17 9.28 -11.53
CA GLY A 44 7.62 8.45 -12.67
C GLY A 44 6.57 7.45 -13.10
N ASP A 45 5.73 7.05 -12.19
CA ASP A 45 4.61 6.15 -12.47
C ASP A 45 3.33 6.95 -12.30
N GLU A 46 2.91 7.66 -13.34
CA GLU A 46 1.62 8.38 -13.38
C GLU A 46 0.46 7.38 -13.53
N ILE A 47 0.35 6.47 -12.55
CA ILE A 47 -0.86 5.66 -12.45
C ILE A 47 -1.93 6.54 -11.84
N GLU A 48 -2.92 6.88 -12.66
CA GLU A 48 -4.12 7.57 -12.24
C GLU A 48 -4.90 6.67 -11.27
N ILE A 49 -5.38 7.24 -10.17
CA ILE A 49 -6.23 6.53 -9.22
C ILE A 49 -7.67 6.66 -9.70
N THR A 50 -8.28 5.54 -10.06
CA THR A 50 -9.71 5.44 -10.33
C THR A 50 -10.41 4.75 -9.16
N ASP A 51 -11.70 5.03 -8.95
CA ASP A 51 -12.45 4.43 -7.85
C ASP A 51 -12.56 2.92 -8.01
N ALA A 52 -12.79 2.45 -9.23
CA ALA A 52 -12.87 1.01 -9.53
C ALA A 52 -11.50 0.32 -9.42
N GLY A 53 -10.43 0.94 -9.93
CA GLY A 53 -9.08 0.38 -9.85
C GLY A 53 -8.57 0.29 -8.42
N ALA A 54 -8.78 1.33 -7.60
CA ALA A 54 -8.41 1.31 -6.19
C ALA A 54 -9.30 0.35 -5.37
N THR A 55 -10.58 0.19 -5.73
CA THR A 55 -11.47 -0.81 -5.13
C THR A 55 -10.97 -2.23 -5.42
N LEU A 56 -10.64 -2.55 -6.67
CA LEU A 56 -10.00 -3.81 -7.04
C LEU A 56 -8.70 -4.02 -6.26
N GLY A 57 -7.85 -2.99 -6.18
CA GLY A 57 -6.60 -3.04 -5.42
C GLY A 57 -6.82 -3.32 -3.93
N ARG A 58 -7.87 -2.77 -3.32
CA ARG A 58 -8.24 -3.07 -1.93
C ARG A 58 -8.70 -4.53 -1.77
N VAL A 59 -9.48 -5.06 -2.71
CA VAL A 59 -9.85 -6.48 -2.68
C VAL A 59 -8.60 -7.35 -2.74
N LEU A 60 -7.72 -7.12 -3.73
CA LEU A 60 -6.45 -7.85 -3.86
C LEU A 60 -5.59 -7.76 -2.60
N PHE A 61 -5.51 -6.59 -1.97
CA PHE A 61 -4.71 -6.35 -0.76
C PHE A 61 -5.17 -7.18 0.44
N HIS A 62 -6.47 -7.42 0.57
CA HIS A 62 -7.05 -8.17 1.68
C HIS A 62 -7.34 -9.64 1.36
N ASP A 63 -7.17 -10.07 0.10
CA ASP A 63 -7.51 -11.42 -0.31
C ASP A 63 -6.34 -12.40 -0.08
N VAL A 64 -6.58 -13.40 0.74
CA VAL A 64 -5.63 -14.49 1.02
C VAL A 64 -5.34 -15.35 -0.21
N GLN A 65 -6.17 -15.28 -1.25
CA GLN A 65 -5.94 -15.99 -2.51
C GLN A 65 -4.66 -15.55 -3.23
N LEU A 66 -4.08 -14.39 -2.87
CA LEU A 66 -2.78 -13.96 -3.37
C LEU A 66 -1.60 -14.73 -2.78
N SER A 67 -1.80 -15.56 -1.75
CA SER A 67 -0.75 -16.45 -1.22
C SER A 67 -0.88 -17.88 -1.76
N ALA A 68 0.22 -18.61 -1.75
CA ALA A 68 0.28 -19.97 -2.31
C ALA A 68 -0.67 -20.96 -1.61
N ASN A 69 -0.84 -20.80 -0.31
CA ASN A 69 -1.66 -21.68 0.54
C ASN A 69 -2.99 -21.04 1.00
N ASN A 70 -3.34 -19.85 0.52
CA ASN A 70 -4.55 -19.10 0.85
C ASN A 70 -4.70 -18.76 2.35
N THR A 71 -3.60 -18.48 3.04
CA THR A 71 -3.63 -18.19 4.48
C THR A 71 -3.27 -16.76 4.84
N VAL A 72 -2.53 -16.06 4.00
CA VAL A 72 -2.08 -14.69 4.26
C VAL A 72 -2.38 -13.77 3.09
N SER A 73 -2.62 -12.50 3.40
CA SER A 73 -2.77 -11.41 2.45
C SER A 73 -1.82 -10.27 2.80
N CYS A 74 -1.76 -9.21 2.00
CA CYS A 74 -1.03 -8.01 2.38
C CYS A 74 -1.58 -7.43 3.70
N GLY A 75 -2.91 -7.40 3.86
CA GLY A 75 -3.58 -6.93 5.07
C GLY A 75 -3.31 -7.76 6.32
N THR A 76 -2.80 -8.99 6.19
CA THR A 76 -2.40 -9.81 7.35
C THR A 76 -1.20 -9.20 8.09
N CYS A 77 -0.23 -8.65 7.33
CA CYS A 77 0.96 -8.00 7.87
C CYS A 77 0.82 -6.48 7.93
N HIS A 78 0.06 -5.89 7.02
CA HIS A 78 -0.17 -4.44 6.94
C HIS A 78 -1.56 -4.09 7.49
N GLN A 79 -1.67 -4.03 8.82
CA GLN A 79 -2.94 -3.82 9.53
C GLN A 79 -3.25 -2.33 9.66
N GLN A 80 -4.43 -1.91 9.26
CA GLN A 80 -4.83 -0.50 9.24
C GLN A 80 -4.75 0.15 10.64
N GLU A 81 -5.12 -0.58 11.69
CA GLU A 81 -5.08 -0.11 13.07
C GLU A 81 -3.68 0.21 13.60
N PHE A 82 -2.64 -0.35 12.95
CA PHE A 82 -1.22 -0.07 13.23
C PHE A 82 -0.56 0.78 12.14
N ALA A 83 -1.32 1.69 11.52
CA ALA A 83 -0.85 2.52 10.40
C ALA A 83 -0.33 1.69 9.21
N PHE A 84 -1.00 0.58 8.91
CA PHE A 84 -0.60 -0.43 7.92
C PHE A 84 0.79 -1.04 8.17
N ALA A 85 1.21 -1.11 9.43
CA ALA A 85 2.31 -1.93 9.91
C ALA A 85 1.78 -3.16 10.65
N ASP A 86 2.63 -3.85 11.40
CA ASP A 86 2.27 -4.97 12.28
C ASP A 86 2.49 -4.59 13.74
N SER A 87 1.72 -5.19 14.65
CA SER A 87 1.92 -5.08 16.10
C SER A 87 3.12 -5.89 16.61
N ALA A 88 3.63 -6.84 15.80
CA ALA A 88 4.75 -7.70 16.14
C ALA A 88 6.08 -7.17 15.56
N PRO A 89 7.23 -7.48 16.17
CA PRO A 89 8.55 -7.13 15.63
C PRO A 89 8.85 -7.74 14.26
N GLY A 90 8.24 -8.87 13.93
CA GLY A 90 8.30 -9.54 12.63
C GLY A 90 7.01 -10.29 12.36
N SER A 91 6.39 -9.99 11.22
CA SER A 91 5.15 -10.62 10.79
C SER A 91 5.33 -12.10 10.48
N MET A 92 4.21 -12.84 10.53
CA MET A 92 4.19 -14.27 10.20
C MET A 92 3.69 -14.46 8.78
N GLY A 93 4.55 -14.99 7.89
CA GLY A 93 4.14 -15.39 6.55
C GLY A 93 3.69 -16.84 6.47
N ILE A 94 3.55 -17.37 5.24
CA ILE A 94 3.08 -18.74 5.00
C ILE A 94 4.02 -19.83 5.53
N SER A 95 5.29 -19.51 5.75
CA SER A 95 6.29 -20.45 6.32
C SER A 95 6.02 -20.75 7.81
N GLY A 96 5.18 -19.95 8.49
CA GLY A 96 4.94 -20.06 9.93
C GLY A 96 6.11 -19.57 10.80
N HIS A 97 7.11 -18.93 10.20
CA HIS A 97 8.22 -18.29 10.89
C HIS A 97 8.09 -16.77 10.87
N ALA A 98 8.54 -16.12 11.95
CA ALA A 98 8.59 -14.66 11.99
C ALA A 98 9.62 -14.13 10.99
N LEU A 99 9.24 -13.13 10.23
CA LEU A 99 10.12 -12.42 9.30
C LEU A 99 11.20 -11.65 10.06
N HIS A 100 12.36 -11.47 9.42
CA HIS A 100 13.53 -10.86 10.08
C HIS A 100 13.43 -9.33 10.28
N ARG A 101 12.44 -8.69 9.65
CA ARG A 101 12.26 -7.24 9.72
C ARG A 101 10.83 -6.89 10.07
N ASN A 102 10.69 -5.78 10.79
CA ASN A 102 9.38 -5.21 11.06
C ASN A 102 8.70 -4.77 9.75
N THR A 103 7.39 -4.97 9.68
CA THR A 103 6.57 -4.52 8.57
C THR A 103 6.48 -3.00 8.55
N PRO A 104 6.91 -2.32 7.47
CA PRO A 104 6.80 -0.87 7.38
C PRO A 104 5.36 -0.42 7.17
N GLY A 105 5.00 0.75 7.68
CA GLY A 105 3.72 1.38 7.40
C GLY A 105 3.56 1.74 5.91
N LEU A 106 2.31 1.79 5.42
CA LEU A 106 1.99 2.02 4.01
C LEU A 106 1.24 3.35 3.77
N PHE A 107 1.64 4.43 4.38
CA PHE A 107 1.04 5.74 4.12
C PHE A 107 1.96 6.61 3.27
N ASN A 108 1.37 7.48 2.46
CA ASN A 108 2.06 8.46 1.60
C ASN A 108 3.09 7.86 0.63
N LEU A 109 2.87 6.62 0.18
CA LEU A 109 3.81 5.90 -0.70
C LEU A 109 4.00 6.57 -2.06
N ARG A 110 3.11 7.47 -2.48
CA ARG A 110 3.29 8.27 -3.70
C ARG A 110 4.62 9.04 -3.71
N TYR A 111 5.11 9.44 -2.55
CA TYR A 111 6.32 10.24 -2.39
C TYR A 111 7.57 9.42 -2.09
N GLN A 112 7.45 8.09 -2.01
CA GLN A 112 8.57 7.20 -1.69
C GLN A 112 9.08 6.50 -2.95
N ARG A 113 10.25 6.94 -3.44
CA ARG A 113 10.89 6.33 -4.61
C ARG A 113 11.61 5.02 -4.29
N ARG A 114 12.20 4.94 -3.09
CA ARG A 114 12.96 3.77 -2.63
C ARG A 114 12.23 3.13 -1.46
N LEU A 115 12.11 1.82 -1.50
CA LEU A 115 11.24 1.03 -0.63
C LEU A 115 12.03 -0.05 0.09
N PHE A 116 11.43 -0.61 1.13
CA PHE A 116 12.03 -1.40 2.19
C PHE A 116 12.97 -0.60 3.10
N TRP A 117 13.26 -1.13 4.31
CA TRP A 117 14.14 -0.50 5.29
C TRP A 117 15.56 -0.24 4.79
N ASP A 118 16.04 -1.06 3.84
CA ASP A 118 17.37 -0.95 3.23
C ASP A 118 17.35 -0.24 1.87
N LEU A 119 16.22 0.28 1.44
CA LEU A 119 16.03 1.06 0.21
C LEU A 119 16.46 0.31 -1.09
N ARG A 120 16.43 -1.05 -1.04
CA ARG A 120 16.94 -1.91 -2.13
C ARG A 120 16.08 -1.91 -3.38
N VAL A 121 14.79 -1.55 -3.27
CA VAL A 121 13.85 -1.57 -4.39
C VAL A 121 13.46 -0.16 -4.79
N VAL A 122 13.43 0.09 -6.10
CA VAL A 122 13.00 1.35 -6.69
C VAL A 122 11.64 1.16 -7.34
N GLY A 123 10.70 2.02 -6.98
CA GLY A 123 9.34 2.03 -7.52
C GLY A 123 8.40 1.01 -6.88
N LEU A 124 7.16 1.43 -6.73
CA LEU A 124 6.13 0.64 -6.06
C LEU A 124 5.74 -0.60 -6.86
N ALA A 125 5.79 -0.54 -8.21
CA ALA A 125 5.49 -1.67 -9.08
C ALA A 125 6.42 -2.86 -8.82
N ASN A 126 7.71 -2.60 -8.64
CA ASN A 126 8.67 -3.65 -8.31
C ASN A 126 8.51 -4.16 -6.87
N GLN A 127 8.07 -3.29 -5.96
CA GLN A 127 7.97 -3.63 -4.55
C GLN A 127 6.78 -4.56 -4.28
N VAL A 128 5.59 -4.27 -4.81
CA VAL A 128 4.38 -5.06 -4.52
C VAL A 128 4.48 -6.52 -4.92
N LEU A 129 5.32 -6.84 -5.91
CA LEU A 129 5.56 -8.21 -6.36
C LEU A 129 6.52 -9.00 -5.45
N GLN A 130 7.36 -8.31 -4.67
CA GLN A 130 8.36 -8.98 -3.81
C GLN A 130 7.70 -9.86 -2.75
N PRO A 131 6.78 -9.35 -1.90
CA PRO A 131 6.14 -10.18 -0.87
C PRO A 131 5.26 -11.27 -1.47
N ILE A 132 4.62 -11.04 -2.63
CA ILE A 132 3.80 -12.06 -3.29
C ILE A 132 4.66 -13.27 -3.68
N GLY A 133 5.83 -13.03 -4.27
CA GLY A 133 6.75 -14.08 -4.71
C GLY A 133 7.65 -14.66 -3.61
N HIS A 134 7.79 -13.99 -2.47
CA HIS A 134 8.75 -14.40 -1.43
C HIS A 134 8.29 -15.67 -0.71
N PRO A 135 9.12 -16.73 -0.63
CA PRO A 135 8.71 -18.03 -0.11
C PRO A 135 8.31 -18.02 1.37
N ASP A 136 8.87 -17.11 2.18
CA ASP A 136 8.52 -16.99 3.59
C ASP A 136 7.34 -16.05 3.84
N GLU A 137 6.96 -15.19 2.86
CA GLU A 137 5.85 -14.23 2.98
C GLU A 137 4.57 -14.80 2.40
N MET A 138 4.34 -14.68 1.08
CA MET A 138 3.13 -15.17 0.41
C MET A 138 3.39 -16.37 -0.52
N GLY A 139 4.62 -16.59 -0.97
CA GLY A 139 5.11 -17.78 -1.69
C GLY A 139 4.42 -18.09 -3.02
N MET A 140 3.69 -17.14 -3.60
CA MET A 140 2.92 -17.36 -4.82
C MET A 140 3.77 -17.20 -6.07
N SER A 141 3.65 -18.15 -7.01
CA SER A 141 4.25 -17.96 -8.34
C SER A 141 3.58 -16.79 -9.06
N LEU A 142 4.38 -15.80 -9.46
CA LEU A 142 3.86 -14.63 -10.17
C LEU A 142 3.27 -15.01 -11.54
N ASP A 143 3.83 -16.00 -12.21
CA ASP A 143 3.32 -16.48 -13.50
C ASP A 143 1.97 -17.21 -13.35
N ALA A 144 1.74 -17.88 -12.22
CA ALA A 144 0.51 -18.62 -11.98
C ALA A 144 -0.61 -17.76 -11.35
N LEU A 145 -0.26 -16.60 -10.79
CA LEU A 145 -1.22 -15.75 -10.08
C LEU A 145 -2.40 -15.28 -10.96
N PRO A 146 -2.19 -14.81 -12.22
CA PRO A 146 -3.32 -14.38 -13.07
C PRO A 146 -4.32 -15.52 -13.33
N ASP A 147 -3.84 -16.73 -13.58
CA ASP A 147 -4.71 -17.90 -13.83
C ASP A 147 -5.49 -18.28 -12.57
N LYS A 148 -4.85 -18.24 -11.41
CA LYS A 148 -5.51 -18.48 -10.14
C LYS A 148 -6.64 -17.49 -9.89
N LEU A 149 -6.40 -16.19 -10.07
CA LEU A 149 -7.44 -15.18 -9.88
C LEU A 149 -8.56 -15.28 -10.93
N ARG A 150 -8.24 -15.62 -12.16
CA ARG A 150 -9.23 -15.83 -13.25
C ARG A 150 -10.20 -16.94 -12.92
N ALA A 151 -9.77 -17.96 -12.18
CA ALA A 151 -10.63 -19.07 -11.75
C ALA A 151 -11.60 -18.70 -10.62
N LEU A 152 -11.41 -17.57 -9.94
CA LEU A 152 -12.28 -17.10 -8.87
C LEU A 152 -13.44 -16.27 -9.45
N PRO A 153 -14.71 -16.56 -9.05
CA PRO A 153 -15.89 -16.04 -9.75
C PRO A 153 -16.07 -14.53 -9.67
N TYR A 154 -15.46 -13.85 -8.69
CA TYR A 154 -15.60 -12.41 -8.46
C TYR A 154 -14.56 -11.55 -9.19
N TYR A 155 -13.38 -12.07 -9.52
CA TYR A 155 -12.33 -11.25 -10.14
C TYR A 155 -12.64 -10.78 -11.56
N PRO A 156 -13.18 -11.63 -12.48
CA PRO A 156 -13.47 -11.14 -13.83
C PRO A 156 -14.35 -9.88 -13.85
N ALA A 157 -15.40 -9.84 -13.02
CA ALA A 157 -16.27 -8.67 -12.93
C ALA A 157 -15.58 -7.44 -12.31
N LEU A 158 -14.70 -7.62 -11.33
CA LEU A 158 -13.93 -6.54 -10.72
C LEU A 158 -12.90 -5.96 -11.71
N PHE A 159 -12.24 -6.81 -12.50
CA PHE A 159 -11.33 -6.36 -13.55
C PHE A 159 -12.07 -5.65 -14.69
N GLU A 160 -13.25 -6.14 -15.08
CA GLU A 160 -14.09 -5.46 -16.07
C GLU A 160 -14.52 -4.05 -15.60
N GLN A 161 -14.87 -3.89 -14.32
CA GLN A 161 -15.18 -2.59 -13.75
C GLN A 161 -13.96 -1.64 -13.73
N ALA A 162 -12.77 -2.18 -13.45
CA ALA A 162 -11.56 -1.39 -13.32
C ALA A 162 -10.91 -1.02 -14.67
N TYR A 163 -11.01 -1.90 -15.67
CA TYR A 163 -10.26 -1.80 -16.94
C TYR A 163 -11.12 -1.87 -18.19
N GLY A 164 -12.45 -2.08 -18.07
CA GLY A 164 -13.38 -2.16 -19.19
C GLY A 164 -13.49 -3.53 -19.84
N ASP A 165 -12.70 -4.51 -19.41
CA ASP A 165 -12.76 -5.91 -19.83
C ASP A 165 -12.29 -6.86 -18.72
N PRO A 166 -12.68 -8.16 -18.73
CA PRO A 166 -12.37 -9.12 -17.68
C PRO A 166 -10.96 -9.74 -17.77
N PHE A 167 -10.07 -9.23 -18.64
CA PHE A 167 -8.73 -9.77 -18.80
C PHE A 167 -7.88 -9.54 -17.54
N ILE A 168 -7.20 -10.60 -17.08
CA ILE A 168 -6.37 -10.58 -15.88
C ILE A 168 -4.94 -10.95 -16.25
N ASP A 169 -4.01 -10.03 -16.00
CA ASP A 169 -2.58 -10.22 -16.09
C ASP A 169 -1.86 -9.62 -14.88
N LEU A 170 -0.57 -9.86 -14.78
CA LEU A 170 0.25 -9.39 -13.67
C LEU A 170 0.36 -7.87 -13.63
N ASP A 171 0.36 -7.20 -14.78
CA ASP A 171 0.48 -5.75 -14.88
C ASP A 171 -0.78 -5.07 -14.33
N ARG A 172 -1.98 -5.58 -14.67
CA ARG A 172 -3.25 -5.07 -14.13
C ARG A 172 -3.40 -5.33 -12.63
N ILE A 173 -2.98 -6.51 -12.14
CA ILE A 173 -2.93 -6.84 -10.72
C ILE A 173 -2.03 -5.83 -9.99
N THR A 174 -0.83 -5.63 -10.50
CA THR A 174 0.16 -4.68 -9.96
C THR A 174 -0.39 -3.25 -9.96
N ASN A 175 -0.98 -2.83 -11.06
CA ASN A 175 -1.55 -1.50 -11.22
C ASN A 175 -2.69 -1.24 -10.21
N ALA A 176 -3.61 -2.18 -10.04
CA ALA A 176 -4.70 -2.06 -9.07
C ALA A 176 -4.17 -1.96 -7.63
N LEU A 177 -3.21 -2.80 -7.25
CA LEU A 177 -2.55 -2.72 -5.94
C LEU A 177 -1.90 -1.34 -5.72
N ILE A 178 -1.21 -0.79 -6.72
CA ILE A 178 -0.59 0.53 -6.65
C ILE A 178 -1.64 1.63 -6.46
N GLN A 179 -2.76 1.58 -7.17
CA GLN A 179 -3.84 2.55 -7.01
C GLN A 179 -4.36 2.57 -5.57
N PHE A 180 -4.62 1.40 -4.98
CA PHE A 180 -5.04 1.31 -3.59
C PHE A 180 -3.96 1.81 -2.63
N LEU A 181 -2.72 1.34 -2.76
CA LEU A 181 -1.61 1.75 -1.89
C LEU A 181 -1.35 3.25 -1.93
N ARG A 182 -1.45 3.88 -3.09
CA ARG A 182 -1.33 5.34 -3.23
C ARG A 182 -2.52 6.11 -2.66
N SER A 183 -3.65 5.46 -2.49
CA SER A 183 -4.82 6.06 -1.83
C SER A 183 -4.67 6.12 -0.31
N ILE A 184 -3.75 5.36 0.28
CA ILE A 184 -3.48 5.39 1.73
C ILE A 184 -2.65 6.64 2.06
N ARG A 185 -3.32 7.64 2.65
CA ARG A 185 -2.72 8.95 2.92
C ARG A 185 -2.82 9.33 4.39
N SER A 186 -1.82 10.05 4.85
CA SER A 186 -1.80 10.72 6.15
C SER A 186 -1.32 12.16 5.93
N THR A 187 -2.27 13.09 5.84
CA THR A 187 -2.05 14.51 5.49
C THR A 187 -2.84 15.46 6.39
N SER A 188 -3.28 14.99 7.56
CA SER A 188 -4.06 15.75 8.54
C SER A 188 -3.49 15.64 9.95
N SER A 189 -2.16 15.51 10.05
CA SER A 189 -1.50 15.54 11.36
C SER A 189 -1.54 16.94 11.97
N ARG A 190 -1.30 17.04 13.28
CA ARG A 190 -1.12 18.35 13.94
C ARG A 190 -0.03 19.20 13.30
N TYR A 191 0.99 18.56 12.74
CA TYR A 191 2.05 19.24 12.01
C TYR A 191 1.53 19.83 10.69
N ASP A 192 0.72 19.08 9.93
CA ASP A 192 0.09 19.55 8.69
C ASP A 192 -0.83 20.75 8.97
N GLU A 193 -1.63 20.68 10.01
CA GLU A 193 -2.45 21.81 10.48
C GLU A 193 -1.58 23.00 10.87
N GLY A 194 -0.47 22.75 11.54
CA GLY A 194 0.52 23.77 11.93
C GLY A 194 1.12 24.48 10.72
N LEU A 195 1.45 23.75 9.66
CA LEU A 195 1.92 24.34 8.40
C LEU A 195 0.90 25.31 7.79
N ALA A 196 -0.39 25.00 7.91
CA ALA A 196 -1.45 25.85 7.36
C ALA A 196 -1.75 27.10 8.20
N ASN A 197 -1.51 27.07 9.54
CA ASN A 197 -1.86 28.15 10.47
C ASN A 197 -0.66 28.81 11.16
N GLY A 198 0.57 28.57 10.68
CA GLY A 198 1.81 29.11 11.29
C GLY A 198 2.10 28.52 12.67
N PHE A 199 1.65 27.30 12.95
CA PHE A 199 1.84 26.60 14.23
C PHE A 199 1.18 27.28 15.43
N ALA A 200 0.14 28.10 15.21
CA ALA A 200 -0.53 28.87 16.25
C ALA A 200 -1.18 27.99 17.35
N SER A 201 -1.51 26.75 17.04
CA SER A 201 -2.10 25.78 17.97
C SER A 201 -1.07 24.94 18.74
N PHE A 202 0.23 25.11 18.47
CA PHE A 202 1.29 24.35 19.13
C PHE A 202 1.59 24.88 20.53
N THR A 203 1.82 23.97 21.46
CA THR A 203 2.37 24.30 22.78
C THR A 203 3.83 24.70 22.69
N GLU A 204 4.35 25.34 23.74
CA GLU A 204 5.79 25.70 23.81
C GLU A 204 6.68 24.48 23.67
N SER A 205 6.30 23.33 24.24
CA SER A 205 7.05 22.07 24.13
C SER A 205 7.08 21.53 22.69
N GLU A 206 5.97 21.63 21.96
CA GLU A 206 5.89 21.21 20.55
C GLU A 206 6.70 22.16 19.66
N LEU A 207 6.67 23.46 19.91
CA LEU A 207 7.50 24.44 19.20
C LEU A 207 9.01 24.21 19.46
N LEU A 208 9.36 23.90 20.70
CA LEU A 208 10.72 23.53 21.04
C LEU A 208 11.14 22.24 20.33
N GLY A 209 10.30 21.19 20.34
CA GLY A 209 10.54 19.94 19.64
C GLY A 209 10.74 20.16 18.13
N LYS A 210 9.89 20.96 17.49
CA LYS A 210 10.03 21.37 16.09
C LYS A 210 11.37 22.08 15.86
N SER A 211 11.73 23.06 16.72
CA SER A 211 13.01 23.75 16.62
C SER A 211 14.21 22.80 16.72
N VAL A 212 14.18 21.87 17.67
CA VAL A 212 15.23 20.85 17.85
C VAL A 212 15.32 19.91 16.63
N PHE A 213 14.20 19.50 16.07
CA PHE A 213 14.16 18.61 14.89
C PHE A 213 14.86 19.21 13.66
N PHE A 214 14.67 20.52 13.44
CA PHE A 214 15.22 21.21 12.26
C PHE A 214 16.61 21.83 12.50
N ARG A 215 17.20 21.68 13.68
CA ARG A 215 18.54 22.18 13.96
C ARG A 215 19.63 21.38 13.23
N SER A 216 20.65 22.06 12.81
CA SER A 216 21.80 21.48 12.08
C SER A 216 22.65 20.52 12.93
N ASP A 217 22.66 20.69 14.25
CA ASP A 217 23.43 19.87 15.19
C ASP A 217 22.70 18.54 15.54
N THR A 218 21.36 18.52 15.52
CA THR A 218 20.58 17.30 15.76
C THR A 218 20.44 16.42 14.53
N ARG A 219 20.50 17.00 13.33
CA ARG A 219 20.46 16.34 12.02
C ARG A 219 19.24 15.47 11.73
N CYS A 220 18.19 15.56 12.52
CA CYS A 220 16.98 14.73 12.34
C CYS A 220 16.37 14.94 10.94
N ASN A 221 16.29 16.19 10.50
CA ASN A 221 15.73 16.57 9.20
C ASN A 221 16.60 16.19 7.99
N GLN A 222 17.81 15.66 8.19
CA GLN A 222 18.62 15.16 7.07
C GLN A 222 18.09 13.83 6.52
N CYS A 223 17.42 13.04 7.36
CA CYS A 223 16.81 11.77 6.99
C CYS A 223 15.26 11.82 7.02
N HIS A 224 14.72 12.72 7.82
CA HIS A 224 13.27 12.90 8.02
C HIS A 224 12.81 14.25 7.48
N SER A 225 13.27 14.61 6.28
CA SER A 225 12.77 15.77 5.54
C SER A 225 11.52 15.35 4.75
N GLY A 226 10.42 16.05 4.91
CA GLY A 226 9.18 15.85 4.17
C GLY A 226 8.26 17.04 4.35
#